data_cd48498481f66ec47ac019e31d6058bf
#
_entry.id   cd48498481f66ec47ac019e31d6058bf
#
_cell.length_a   1.000
_cell.length_b   1.000
_cell.length_c   1.000
_cell.angle_alpha   90.00
_cell.angle_beta   90.00
_cell.angle_gamma   90.00
#
_symmetry.space_group_name_H-M   'P 1'
#
loop_
_entity.id
_entity.type
_entity.pdbx_description
1 polymer ?
#
loop_
_entity_poly.entity_id
_entity_poly.type
_entity_poly.pdbx_seq_one_letter_code
_entity_poly.pdbx_strand_id
1 'polypeptide(L)'
;FSTQDHAAAAIAADGVPVFAWKGETLEEYWWCTDMALRFPNGKGPHMIVDDGGDASLLVHMGYRAENDAETINRKGGNHEEQVILDTLNRILAEDNTRWHRTIAEMKGVSEETTTGVHRLYQMMEKGELLVPAINVNDSVTKSKFDNLYGCRESLADGIKRATDVMIAGKVVVVCGYGDVGKGCARSMRSYGARVIVTEIDPICALQAAMEGFEVKTVESALAEGNIYVTCTCLLYTSPS
;
A
#
# COMPACT_ATOMS: atom_id res chain seq x y z
N PHE A 1 -2.39 -5.13 7.55
CA PHE A 1 -2.04 -4.64 8.86
C PHE A 1 -0.86 -5.38 9.46
N SER A 2 0.34 -4.87 9.16
CA SER A 2 1.62 -5.49 9.49
C SER A 2 2.31 -4.82 10.68
N THR A 3 1.61 -3.98 11.43
CA THR A 3 2.15 -3.27 12.60
C THR A 3 2.80 -4.25 13.57
N GLN A 4 3.99 -3.90 14.04
CA GLN A 4 4.69 -4.61 15.09
C GLN A 4 4.52 -3.85 16.39
N ASP A 5 3.70 -4.37 17.31
CA ASP A 5 3.32 -3.69 18.56
C ASP A 5 4.51 -3.26 19.41
N HIS A 6 5.58 -4.07 19.44
CA HIS A 6 6.78 -3.71 20.19
C HIS A 6 7.54 -2.52 19.59
N ALA A 7 7.50 -2.34 18.26
CA ALA A 7 8.08 -1.18 17.59
C ALA A 7 7.22 0.08 17.85
N ALA A 8 5.89 -0.05 17.68
CA ALA A 8 4.94 1.02 17.98
C ALA A 8 5.06 1.47 19.45
N ALA A 9 5.14 0.52 20.39
CA ALA A 9 5.31 0.81 21.81
C ALA A 9 6.65 1.49 22.13
N ALA A 10 7.75 1.10 21.47
CA ALA A 10 9.05 1.71 21.65
C ALA A 10 9.05 3.18 21.19
N ILE A 11 8.46 3.47 20.03
CA ILE A 11 8.34 4.84 19.52
C ILE A 11 7.46 5.69 20.45
N ALA A 12 6.35 5.12 20.93
CA ALA A 12 5.46 5.81 21.87
C ALA A 12 6.15 6.09 23.22
N ALA A 13 6.99 5.18 23.69
CA ALA A 13 7.76 5.36 24.93
C ALA A 13 8.77 6.54 24.85
N ASP A 14 9.23 6.86 23.65
CA ASP A 14 10.07 8.03 23.39
C ASP A 14 9.27 9.35 23.29
N GLY A 15 7.95 9.29 23.54
CA GLY A 15 7.07 10.45 23.56
C GLY A 15 6.50 10.86 22.19
N VAL A 16 6.68 10.06 21.17
CA VAL A 16 6.08 10.29 19.84
C VAL A 16 4.65 9.74 19.83
N PRO A 17 3.64 10.53 19.43
CA PRO A 17 2.27 10.00 19.25
C PRO A 17 2.25 8.89 18.19
N VAL A 18 1.73 7.71 18.57
CA VAL A 18 1.60 6.55 17.68
C VAL A 18 0.16 6.10 17.67
N PHE A 19 -0.42 5.98 16.48
CA PHE A 19 -1.79 5.51 16.26
C PHE A 19 -1.73 4.29 15.34
N ALA A 20 -1.27 3.17 15.89
CA ALA A 20 -1.15 1.91 15.18
C ALA A 20 -1.00 0.74 16.16
N TRP A 21 -1.67 -0.38 15.92
CA TRP A 21 -1.48 -1.65 16.62
C TRP A 21 -1.78 -2.84 15.68
N LYS A 22 -1.32 -4.01 16.04
CA LYS A 22 -1.56 -5.21 15.24
C LYS A 22 -2.99 -5.71 15.43
N GLY A 23 -3.67 -5.97 14.32
CA GLY A 23 -5.03 -6.53 14.33
C GLY A 23 -6.13 -5.46 14.39
N GLU A 24 -5.82 -4.24 14.00
CA GLU A 24 -6.82 -3.19 13.76
C GLU A 24 -7.94 -3.70 12.86
N THR A 25 -9.18 -3.33 13.17
CA THR A 25 -10.27 -3.39 12.20
C THR A 25 -10.10 -2.29 11.16
N LEU A 26 -10.90 -2.34 10.11
CA LEU A 26 -10.84 -1.31 9.07
C LEU A 26 -11.28 0.07 9.61
N GLU A 27 -12.27 0.09 10.49
CA GLU A 27 -12.75 1.30 11.19
C GLU A 27 -11.66 1.88 12.10
N GLU A 28 -10.94 1.03 12.83
CA GLU A 28 -9.83 1.43 13.69
C GLU A 28 -8.66 1.97 12.87
N TYR A 29 -8.33 1.35 11.73
CA TYR A 29 -7.30 1.82 10.81
C TYR A 29 -7.58 3.24 10.30
N TRP A 30 -8.80 3.51 9.82
CA TRP A 30 -9.17 4.84 9.35
C TRP A 30 -9.32 5.86 10.47
N TRP A 31 -9.68 5.40 11.67
CA TRP A 31 -9.61 6.24 12.87
C TRP A 31 -8.14 6.59 13.21
N CYS A 32 -7.22 5.64 13.18
CA CYS A 32 -5.78 5.87 13.38
C CYS A 32 -5.22 6.85 12.36
N THR A 33 -5.60 6.70 11.09
CA THR A 33 -5.21 7.63 10.01
C THR A 33 -5.69 9.05 10.29
N ASP A 34 -6.95 9.21 10.71
CA ASP A 34 -7.49 10.51 11.14
C ASP A 34 -6.70 11.09 12.32
N MET A 35 -6.43 10.27 13.34
CA MET A 35 -5.71 10.72 14.54
C MET A 35 -4.26 11.11 14.25
N ALA A 36 -3.57 10.40 13.36
CA ALA A 36 -2.21 10.73 12.93
C ALA A 36 -2.13 12.10 12.22
N LEU A 37 -3.24 12.54 11.62
CA LEU A 37 -3.35 13.83 10.96
C LEU A 37 -3.85 14.96 11.89
N ARG A 38 -4.08 14.67 13.18
CA ARG A 38 -4.51 15.66 14.18
C ARG A 38 -3.33 16.14 15.02
N PHE A 39 -2.96 17.39 14.82
CA PHE A 39 -1.91 18.04 15.59
C PHE A 39 -2.51 18.92 16.69
N PRO A 40 -1.72 19.27 17.75
CA PRO A 40 -2.20 20.15 18.80
C PRO A 40 -2.69 21.49 18.25
N ASN A 41 -3.66 22.09 18.95
CA ASN A 41 -4.25 23.38 18.63
C ASN A 41 -5.03 23.41 17.28
N GLY A 42 -5.60 22.26 16.87
CA GLY A 42 -6.38 22.17 15.64
C GLY A 42 -5.58 22.26 14.35
N LYS A 43 -4.26 22.11 14.44
CA LYS A 43 -3.36 22.05 13.29
C LYS A 43 -3.37 20.68 12.63
N GLY A 44 -2.85 20.64 11.40
CA GLY A 44 -2.53 19.43 10.65
C GLY A 44 -1.03 19.31 10.37
N PRO A 45 -0.60 18.25 9.65
CA PRO A 45 0.78 18.07 9.26
C PRO A 45 1.20 19.12 8.21
N HIS A 46 2.45 19.57 8.29
CA HIS A 46 3.07 20.35 7.22
C HIS A 46 3.62 19.48 6.10
N MET A 47 3.99 18.26 6.40
CA MET A 47 4.51 17.24 5.48
C MET A 47 3.91 15.89 5.84
N ILE A 48 3.66 15.08 4.84
CA ILE A 48 3.26 13.67 5.01
C ILE A 48 4.31 12.81 4.32
N VAL A 49 4.80 11.78 5.03
CA VAL A 49 5.46 10.62 4.47
C VAL A 49 4.41 9.53 4.43
N ASP A 50 3.94 9.19 3.23
CA ASP A 50 2.82 8.27 3.01
C ASP A 50 3.30 6.96 2.41
N ASP A 51 2.57 5.89 2.67
CA ASP A 51 2.85 4.55 2.15
C ASP A 51 1.53 3.87 1.77
N GLY A 52 1.15 4.03 0.52
CA GLY A 52 -0.14 3.61 -0.03
C GLY A 52 -1.11 4.75 -0.34
N GLY A 53 -0.76 5.98 0.06
CA GLY A 53 -1.53 7.18 -0.24
C GLY A 53 -2.81 7.34 0.56
N ASP A 54 -2.96 6.65 1.70
CA ASP A 54 -4.22 6.67 2.47
C ASP A 54 -4.38 7.96 3.26
N ALA A 55 -3.31 8.48 3.88
CA ALA A 55 -3.34 9.79 4.52
C ALA A 55 -3.58 10.91 3.50
N SER A 56 -2.91 10.85 2.35
CA SER A 56 -3.12 11.78 1.23
C SER A 56 -4.54 11.71 0.69
N LEU A 57 -5.10 10.51 0.54
CA LEU A 57 -6.48 10.29 0.10
C LEU A 57 -7.48 10.96 1.06
N LEU A 58 -7.31 10.72 2.38
CA LEU A 58 -8.20 11.28 3.40
C LEU A 58 -8.19 12.82 3.38
N VAL A 59 -7.01 13.43 3.26
CA VAL A 59 -6.86 14.89 3.16
C VAL A 59 -7.56 15.45 1.92
N HIS A 60 -7.33 14.84 0.74
CA HIS A 60 -7.91 15.32 -0.52
C HIS A 60 -9.42 15.12 -0.59
N MET A 61 -9.92 13.96 -0.13
CA MET A 61 -11.37 13.72 -0.05
C MET A 61 -12.03 14.65 0.96
N GLY A 62 -11.41 14.85 2.12
CA GLY A 62 -11.91 15.76 3.14
C GLY A 62 -11.99 17.22 2.65
N TYR A 63 -10.94 17.69 1.97
CA TYR A 63 -10.97 19.04 1.36
C TYR A 63 -12.10 19.19 0.34
N ARG A 64 -12.33 18.20 -0.51
CA ARG A 64 -13.46 18.21 -1.45
C ARG A 64 -14.80 18.21 -0.74
N ALA A 65 -14.93 17.39 0.31
CA ALA A 65 -16.16 17.29 1.08
C ALA A 65 -16.51 18.57 1.85
N GLU A 66 -15.53 19.35 2.29
CA GLU A 66 -15.75 20.68 2.88
C GLU A 66 -16.30 21.69 1.85
N ASN A 67 -15.94 21.54 0.56
CA ASN A 67 -16.49 22.37 -0.52
C ASN A 67 -17.87 21.88 -1.00
N ASP A 68 -18.05 20.55 -1.04
CA ASP A 68 -19.29 19.91 -1.49
C ASP A 68 -19.51 18.59 -0.74
N ALA A 69 -20.35 18.63 0.29
CA ALA A 69 -20.65 17.48 1.13
C ALA A 69 -21.32 16.32 0.37
N GLU A 70 -21.96 16.58 -0.77
CA GLU A 70 -22.58 15.53 -1.59
C GLU A 70 -21.54 14.54 -2.14
N THR A 71 -20.27 14.94 -2.24
CA THR A 71 -19.18 14.06 -2.68
C THR A 71 -18.97 12.83 -1.79
N ILE A 72 -19.34 12.94 -0.52
CA ILE A 72 -19.26 11.86 0.47
C ILE A 72 -20.62 11.37 0.96
N ASN A 73 -21.71 12.06 0.62
CA ASN A 73 -23.08 11.68 1.00
C ASN A 73 -23.66 10.65 0.03
N ARG A 74 -22.95 9.52 -0.13
CA ARG A 74 -23.31 8.42 -1.01
C ARG A 74 -22.95 7.07 -0.37
N LYS A 75 -23.48 5.99 -0.92
CA LYS A 75 -23.10 4.64 -0.52
C LYS A 75 -21.72 4.29 -1.11
N GLY A 76 -20.84 3.71 -0.31
CA GLY A 76 -19.56 3.18 -0.76
C GLY A 76 -19.72 1.99 -1.71
N GLY A 77 -18.83 1.85 -2.68
CA GLY A 77 -18.79 0.73 -3.62
C GLY A 77 -18.35 -0.58 -2.98
N ASN A 78 -17.63 -0.49 -1.88
CA ASN A 78 -17.18 -1.61 -1.05
C ASN A 78 -17.16 -1.20 0.44
N HIS A 79 -16.81 -2.15 1.32
CA HIS A 79 -16.80 -1.90 2.76
C HIS A 79 -15.78 -0.83 3.16
N GLU A 80 -14.57 -0.86 2.59
CA GLU A 80 -13.52 0.12 2.90
C GLU A 80 -13.93 1.53 2.51
N GLU A 81 -14.44 1.70 1.30
CA GLU A 81 -14.94 3.01 0.86
C GLU A 81 -16.06 3.53 1.75
N GLN A 82 -16.96 2.64 2.24
CA GLN A 82 -17.99 3.04 3.18
C GLN A 82 -17.41 3.55 4.50
N VAL A 83 -16.40 2.86 5.04
CA VAL A 83 -15.70 3.29 6.27
C VAL A 83 -15.02 4.64 6.11
N ILE A 84 -14.39 4.88 4.95
CA ILE A 84 -13.79 6.18 4.62
C ILE A 84 -14.87 7.29 4.61
N LEU A 85 -15.99 7.04 3.92
CA LEU A 85 -17.09 8.01 3.85
C LEU A 85 -17.68 8.31 5.23
N ASP A 86 -17.88 7.29 6.05
CA ASP A 86 -18.40 7.43 7.42
C ASP A 86 -17.40 8.21 8.30
N THR A 87 -16.11 7.94 8.16
CA THR A 87 -15.04 8.69 8.83
C THR A 87 -15.04 10.16 8.43
N LEU A 88 -15.15 10.47 7.14
CA LEU A 88 -15.20 11.84 6.64
C LEU A 88 -16.47 12.56 7.11
N ASN A 89 -17.63 11.91 7.09
CA ASN A 89 -18.88 12.49 7.60
C ASN A 89 -18.78 12.83 9.09
N ARG A 90 -18.16 11.97 9.90
CA ARG A 90 -17.88 12.24 11.32
C ARG A 90 -16.97 13.46 11.47
N ILE A 91 -15.88 13.54 10.71
CA ILE A 91 -14.92 14.65 10.78
C ILE A 91 -15.58 15.97 10.37
N LEU A 92 -16.36 15.99 9.30
CA LEU A 92 -17.09 17.19 8.88
C LEU A 92 -18.10 17.68 9.91
N ALA A 93 -18.76 16.75 10.61
CA ALA A 93 -19.68 17.10 11.70
C ALA A 93 -18.96 17.71 12.92
N GLU A 94 -17.70 17.30 13.17
CA GLU A 94 -16.86 17.84 14.24
C GLU A 94 -16.29 19.22 13.86
N ASP A 95 -15.76 19.35 12.63
CA ASP A 95 -15.07 20.55 12.15
C ASP A 95 -15.05 20.59 10.61
N ASN A 96 -15.91 21.37 10.03
CA ASN A 96 -16.11 21.48 8.58
C ASN A 96 -15.13 22.44 7.87
N THR A 97 -14.05 22.84 8.52
CA THR A 97 -13.00 23.71 7.96
C THR A 97 -11.59 23.16 8.20
N ARG A 98 -11.48 21.98 8.78
CA ARG A 98 -10.23 21.37 9.18
C ARG A 98 -9.29 21.13 7.99
N TRP A 99 -9.82 20.59 6.91
CA TRP A 99 -9.01 20.20 5.75
C TRP A 99 -8.50 21.39 4.97
N HIS A 100 -9.30 22.47 4.87
CA HIS A 100 -8.84 23.72 4.29
C HIS A 100 -7.67 24.32 5.08
N ARG A 101 -7.77 24.31 6.42
CA ARG A 101 -6.65 24.76 7.27
C ARG A 101 -5.41 23.88 7.10
N THR A 102 -5.60 22.56 7.04
CA THR A 102 -4.49 21.62 6.84
C THR A 102 -3.79 21.87 5.52
N ILE A 103 -4.54 21.96 4.42
CA ILE A 103 -3.99 22.21 3.06
C ILE A 103 -3.29 23.56 2.98
N ALA A 104 -3.81 24.60 3.63
CA ALA A 104 -3.19 25.92 3.61
C ALA A 104 -1.77 25.96 4.23
N GLU A 105 -1.49 25.07 5.20
CA GLU A 105 -0.18 24.99 5.85
C GLU A 105 0.71 23.86 5.27
N MET A 106 0.12 22.90 4.54
CA MET A 106 0.81 21.72 4.03
C MET A 106 1.77 22.06 2.89
N LYS A 107 2.98 21.54 2.93
CA LYS A 107 4.05 21.80 1.96
C LYS A 107 4.18 20.71 0.91
N GLY A 108 3.77 19.50 1.22
CA GLY A 108 3.80 18.39 0.29
C GLY A 108 3.71 17.01 0.94
N VAL A 109 3.78 16.01 0.07
CA VAL A 109 3.75 14.59 0.40
C VAL A 109 4.96 13.91 -0.24
N SER A 110 5.58 12.97 0.44
CA SER A 110 6.45 11.96 -0.17
C SER A 110 5.76 10.60 -0.07
N GLU A 111 5.74 9.87 -1.20
CA GLU A 111 5.05 8.58 -1.31
C GLU A 111 6.05 7.45 -1.52
N GLU A 112 5.96 6.43 -0.68
CA GLU A 112 6.92 5.31 -0.61
C GLU A 112 6.53 4.12 -1.50
N THR A 113 5.28 4.00 -1.96
CA THR A 113 4.84 2.77 -2.62
C THR A 113 4.07 3.02 -3.91
N THR A 114 4.13 2.04 -4.82
CA THR A 114 3.56 2.13 -6.17
C THR A 114 2.06 2.45 -6.16
N THR A 115 1.29 1.88 -5.21
CA THR A 115 -0.16 2.13 -5.12
C THR A 115 -0.47 3.59 -4.83
N GLY A 116 0.24 4.20 -3.87
CA GLY A 116 0.07 5.60 -3.53
C GLY A 116 0.56 6.53 -4.65
N VAL A 117 1.69 6.21 -5.28
CA VAL A 117 2.20 6.93 -6.46
C VAL A 117 1.15 6.96 -7.58
N HIS A 118 0.50 5.83 -7.87
CA HIS A 118 -0.59 5.77 -8.86
C HIS A 118 -1.77 6.68 -8.50
N ARG A 119 -2.18 6.68 -7.22
CA ARG A 119 -3.25 7.58 -6.75
C ARG A 119 -2.87 9.05 -6.95
N LEU A 120 -1.65 9.43 -6.61
CA LEU A 120 -1.16 10.80 -6.77
C LEU A 120 -1.10 11.23 -8.25
N TYR A 121 -0.64 10.35 -9.15
CA TYR A 121 -0.67 10.62 -10.59
C TYR A 121 -2.10 10.78 -11.11
N GLN A 122 -3.04 9.94 -10.69
CA GLN A 122 -4.45 10.08 -11.07
C GLN A 122 -5.06 11.40 -10.59
N MET A 123 -4.72 11.84 -9.36
CA MET A 123 -5.14 13.14 -8.85
C MET A 123 -4.53 14.29 -9.66
N MET A 124 -3.24 14.18 -10.01
CA MET A 124 -2.55 15.17 -10.83
C MET A 124 -3.17 15.29 -12.22
N GLU A 125 -3.43 14.18 -12.90
CA GLU A 125 -4.05 14.15 -14.24
C GLU A 125 -5.45 14.77 -14.25
N LYS A 126 -6.21 14.60 -13.16
CA LYS A 126 -7.54 15.21 -12.97
C LYS A 126 -7.49 16.65 -12.51
N GLY A 127 -6.31 17.18 -12.18
CA GLY A 127 -6.18 18.53 -11.58
C GLY A 127 -6.69 18.61 -10.15
N GLU A 128 -6.75 17.48 -9.45
CA GLU A 128 -7.26 17.35 -8.08
C GLU A 128 -6.14 17.31 -7.02
N LEU A 129 -4.88 17.22 -7.43
CA LEU A 129 -3.74 17.20 -6.51
C LEU A 129 -3.53 18.58 -5.90
N LEU A 130 -3.72 18.71 -4.60
CA LEU A 130 -3.76 19.99 -3.88
C LEU A 130 -2.39 20.49 -3.43
N VAL A 131 -1.41 19.61 -3.33
CA VAL A 131 -0.06 19.91 -2.82
C VAL A 131 1.00 19.21 -3.66
N PRO A 132 2.26 19.69 -3.69
CA PRO A 132 3.36 18.99 -4.34
C PRO A 132 3.51 17.56 -3.78
N ALA A 133 3.76 16.59 -4.66
CA ALA A 133 4.00 15.21 -4.29
C ALA A 133 5.31 14.70 -4.88
N ILE A 134 6.10 13.99 -4.09
CA ILE A 134 7.39 13.41 -4.48
C ILE A 134 7.25 11.89 -4.51
N ASN A 135 7.48 11.30 -5.67
CA ASN A 135 7.57 9.86 -5.84
C ASN A 135 8.93 9.35 -5.36
N VAL A 136 9.00 8.85 -4.15
CA VAL A 136 10.20 8.23 -3.58
C VAL A 136 10.32 6.77 -4.01
N ASN A 137 9.18 6.10 -4.28
CA ASN A 137 9.16 4.69 -4.67
C ASN A 137 10.05 4.40 -5.88
N ASP A 138 10.05 5.27 -6.90
CA ASP A 138 10.79 5.05 -8.14
C ASP A 138 12.24 5.58 -8.08
N SER A 139 12.66 6.12 -6.94
CA SER A 139 14.08 6.39 -6.68
C SER A 139 14.88 5.10 -6.81
N VAL A 140 16.03 5.16 -7.49
CA VAL A 140 16.92 4.00 -7.68
C VAL A 140 17.34 3.40 -6.34
N THR A 141 17.62 4.25 -5.35
CA THR A 141 18.02 3.82 -4.00
C THR A 141 16.86 3.24 -3.17
N LYS A 142 15.60 3.38 -3.63
CA LYS A 142 14.44 2.75 -3.01
C LYS A 142 14.00 1.51 -3.79
N SER A 143 13.60 1.65 -5.03
CA SER A 143 12.98 0.55 -5.81
C SER A 143 13.95 -0.61 -6.07
N LYS A 144 15.22 -0.34 -6.33
CA LYS A 144 16.23 -1.37 -6.59
C LYS A 144 16.78 -2.02 -5.32
N PHE A 145 16.42 -1.51 -4.15
CA PHE A 145 16.83 -2.04 -2.85
C PHE A 145 15.63 -2.57 -2.06
N ASP A 146 14.75 -1.71 -1.56
CA ASP A 146 13.63 -2.13 -0.73
C ASP A 146 12.65 -3.03 -1.47
N ASN A 147 12.16 -2.62 -2.65
CA ASN A 147 11.21 -3.42 -3.41
C ASN A 147 11.79 -4.79 -3.80
N LEU A 148 13.08 -4.85 -4.09
CA LEU A 148 13.75 -6.09 -4.50
C LEU A 148 14.20 -6.94 -3.29
N TYR A 149 15.05 -6.38 -2.44
CA TYR A 149 15.67 -7.12 -1.33
C TYR A 149 14.76 -7.21 -0.11
N GLY A 150 14.00 -6.16 0.19
CA GLY A 150 13.02 -6.16 1.28
C GLY A 150 11.95 -7.22 1.07
N CYS A 151 11.34 -7.26 -0.13
CA CYS A 151 10.33 -8.27 -0.46
C CYS A 151 10.93 -9.68 -0.58
N ARG A 152 12.20 -9.79 -1.00
CA ARG A 152 12.91 -11.07 -1.01
C ARG A 152 13.03 -11.69 0.38
N GLU A 153 13.26 -10.86 1.39
CA GLU A 153 13.37 -11.29 2.79
C GLU A 153 11.97 -11.51 3.42
N SER A 154 11.10 -10.50 3.31
CA SER A 154 9.83 -10.46 4.03
C SER A 154 8.80 -11.48 3.54
N LEU A 155 8.81 -11.86 2.26
CA LEU A 155 7.85 -12.84 1.73
C LEU A 155 7.94 -14.19 2.46
N ALA A 156 9.16 -14.75 2.56
CA ALA A 156 9.35 -16.04 3.20
C ALA A 156 9.03 -15.99 4.69
N ASP A 157 9.41 -14.90 5.36
CA ASP A 157 9.09 -14.67 6.77
C ASP A 157 7.57 -14.60 6.98
N GLY A 158 6.86 -13.82 6.15
CA GLY A 158 5.41 -13.69 6.22
C GLY A 158 4.68 -15.02 6.01
N ILE A 159 5.05 -15.80 4.97
CA ILE A 159 4.45 -17.11 4.71
C ILE A 159 4.66 -18.05 5.90
N LYS A 160 5.88 -18.12 6.43
CA LYS A 160 6.21 -19.02 7.55
C LYS A 160 5.48 -18.63 8.82
N ARG A 161 5.40 -17.35 9.16
CA ARG A 161 4.67 -16.86 10.34
C ARG A 161 3.17 -17.09 10.25
N ALA A 162 2.60 -16.99 9.05
CA ALA A 162 1.17 -17.13 8.86
C ALA A 162 0.68 -18.57 8.75
N THR A 163 1.53 -19.50 8.29
CA THR A 163 1.04 -20.80 7.84
C THR A 163 1.78 -22.01 8.40
N ASP A 164 2.99 -21.86 8.93
CA ASP A 164 3.92 -22.93 9.31
C ASP A 164 4.20 -23.96 8.19
N VAL A 165 3.92 -23.60 6.92
CA VAL A 165 4.05 -24.49 5.76
C VAL A 165 5.49 -24.56 5.27
N MET A 166 5.94 -25.76 4.95
CA MET A 166 7.20 -25.98 4.24
C MET A 166 7.08 -25.47 2.80
N ILE A 167 7.99 -24.59 2.38
CA ILE A 167 8.05 -24.03 1.02
C ILE A 167 8.71 -24.99 0.05
N ALA A 168 9.72 -25.75 0.50
CA ALA A 168 10.45 -26.72 -0.33
C ALA A 168 9.50 -27.74 -0.97
N GLY A 169 9.69 -27.99 -2.26
CA GLY A 169 8.87 -28.91 -3.04
C GLY A 169 7.50 -28.38 -3.47
N LYS A 170 7.11 -27.18 -3.07
CA LYS A 170 5.89 -26.53 -3.52
C LYS A 170 6.08 -25.91 -4.91
N VAL A 171 4.97 -25.74 -5.62
CA VAL A 171 4.89 -24.90 -6.82
C VAL A 171 4.42 -23.52 -6.38
N VAL A 172 5.25 -22.52 -6.59
CA VAL A 172 4.92 -21.12 -6.27
C VAL A 172 4.71 -20.34 -7.56
N VAL A 173 3.54 -19.76 -7.72
CA VAL A 173 3.21 -18.89 -8.85
C VAL A 173 3.40 -17.44 -8.40
N VAL A 174 4.34 -16.74 -9.05
CA VAL A 174 4.60 -15.32 -8.80
C VAL A 174 3.98 -14.51 -9.92
N CYS A 175 2.96 -13.73 -9.61
CA CYS A 175 2.25 -12.88 -10.56
C CYS A 175 2.90 -11.49 -10.58
N GLY A 176 3.58 -11.18 -11.69
CA GLY A 176 4.39 -9.97 -11.85
C GLY A 176 5.89 -10.23 -11.69
N TYR A 177 6.72 -9.62 -12.56
CA TYR A 177 8.20 -9.74 -12.51
C TYR A 177 8.90 -8.37 -12.55
N GLY A 178 8.29 -7.36 -11.92
CA GLY A 178 8.94 -6.10 -11.56
C GLY A 178 9.96 -6.32 -10.41
N ASP A 179 10.39 -5.26 -9.74
CA ASP A 179 11.39 -5.38 -8.67
C ASP A 179 10.91 -6.28 -7.52
N VAL A 180 9.66 -6.14 -7.09
CA VAL A 180 9.03 -7.01 -6.07
C VAL A 180 8.99 -8.46 -6.54
N GLY A 181 8.47 -8.72 -7.74
CA GLY A 181 8.34 -10.08 -8.29
C GLY A 181 9.69 -10.78 -8.45
N LYS A 182 10.73 -10.06 -8.88
CA LYS A 182 12.11 -10.58 -8.95
C LYS A 182 12.62 -11.02 -7.58
N GLY A 183 12.41 -10.19 -6.55
CA GLY A 183 12.76 -10.52 -5.18
C GLY A 183 12.03 -11.77 -4.69
N CYS A 184 10.71 -11.78 -4.84
CA CYS A 184 9.83 -12.89 -4.44
C CYS A 184 10.18 -14.21 -5.13
N ALA A 185 10.36 -14.20 -6.46
CA ALA A 185 10.69 -15.39 -7.23
C ALA A 185 12.04 -16.00 -6.79
N ARG A 186 13.06 -15.16 -6.61
CA ARG A 186 14.38 -15.60 -6.12
C ARG A 186 14.29 -16.14 -4.71
N SER A 187 13.52 -15.51 -3.83
CA SER A 187 13.29 -15.99 -2.46
C SER A 187 12.71 -17.40 -2.46
N MET A 188 11.59 -17.61 -3.14
CA MET A 188 10.91 -18.91 -3.18
C MET A 188 11.78 -20.00 -3.79
N ARG A 189 12.51 -19.71 -4.86
CA ARG A 189 13.47 -20.63 -5.46
C ARG A 189 14.59 -21.02 -4.50
N SER A 190 15.09 -20.06 -3.70
CA SER A 190 16.14 -20.35 -2.71
C SER A 190 15.69 -21.26 -1.58
N TYR A 191 14.39 -21.31 -1.28
CA TYR A 191 13.77 -22.25 -0.35
C TYR A 191 13.42 -23.61 -0.98
N GLY A 192 13.79 -23.86 -2.24
CA GLY A 192 13.56 -25.15 -2.91
C GLY A 192 12.18 -25.29 -3.53
N ALA A 193 11.46 -24.21 -3.77
CA ALA A 193 10.23 -24.23 -4.56
C ALA A 193 10.51 -24.30 -6.06
N ARG A 194 9.60 -24.94 -6.82
CA ARG A 194 9.48 -24.73 -8.26
C ARG A 194 8.69 -23.43 -8.48
N VAL A 195 9.33 -22.46 -9.11
CA VAL A 195 8.71 -21.14 -9.30
C VAL A 195 8.23 -20.99 -10.75
N ILE A 196 6.98 -20.61 -10.90
CA ILE A 196 6.35 -20.17 -12.16
C ILE A 196 6.14 -18.67 -12.05
N VAL A 197 6.53 -17.92 -13.07
CA VAL A 197 6.29 -16.49 -13.20
C VAL A 197 5.19 -16.22 -14.20
N THR A 198 4.26 -15.34 -13.88
CA THR A 198 3.29 -14.82 -14.84
C THR A 198 3.52 -13.32 -15.02
N GLU A 199 3.60 -12.85 -16.25
CA GLU A 199 3.93 -11.46 -16.55
C GLU A 199 3.33 -11.03 -17.89
N ILE A 200 2.78 -9.82 -17.95
CA ILE A 200 2.21 -9.24 -19.16
C ILE A 200 3.22 -8.40 -19.95
N ASP A 201 4.20 -7.81 -19.24
CA ASP A 201 5.28 -7.06 -19.90
C ASP A 201 6.27 -8.04 -20.55
N PRO A 202 6.44 -8.00 -21.88
CA PRO A 202 7.29 -8.96 -22.58
C PRO A 202 8.78 -8.83 -22.20
N ILE A 203 9.23 -7.65 -21.77
CA ILE A 203 10.61 -7.44 -21.33
C ILE A 203 10.83 -8.13 -19.97
N CYS A 204 9.94 -7.92 -19.02
CA CYS A 204 10.00 -8.58 -17.72
C CYS A 204 9.83 -10.10 -17.83
N ALA A 205 8.92 -10.57 -18.71
CA ALA A 205 8.75 -11.99 -19.01
C ALA A 205 10.02 -12.62 -19.58
N LEU A 206 10.69 -11.94 -20.53
CA LEU A 206 11.96 -12.39 -21.11
C LEU A 206 13.06 -12.45 -20.04
N GLN A 207 13.13 -11.44 -19.15
CA GLN A 207 14.09 -11.46 -18.04
C GLN A 207 13.87 -12.67 -17.13
N ALA A 208 12.60 -12.97 -16.79
CA ALA A 208 12.29 -14.15 -15.98
C ALA A 208 12.74 -15.46 -16.66
N ALA A 209 12.47 -15.60 -17.96
CA ALA A 209 12.91 -16.76 -18.73
C ALA A 209 14.43 -16.89 -18.79
N MET A 210 15.15 -15.79 -18.99
CA MET A 210 16.64 -15.78 -19.03
C MET A 210 17.25 -16.05 -17.64
N GLU A 211 16.54 -15.75 -16.56
CA GLU A 211 16.95 -16.14 -15.20
C GLU A 211 16.57 -17.58 -14.84
N GLY A 212 15.99 -18.33 -15.78
CA GLY A 212 15.69 -19.76 -15.63
C GLY A 212 14.39 -20.03 -14.89
N PHE A 213 13.44 -19.10 -14.88
CA PHE A 213 12.09 -19.33 -14.40
C PHE A 213 11.20 -19.83 -15.55
N GLU A 214 10.25 -20.68 -15.21
CA GLU A 214 9.17 -21.05 -16.12
C GLU A 214 8.20 -19.86 -16.21
N VAL A 215 7.90 -19.41 -17.44
CA VAL A 215 6.97 -18.28 -17.67
C VAL A 215 5.70 -18.82 -18.33
N LYS A 216 4.55 -18.51 -17.73
CA LYS A 216 3.23 -18.94 -18.18
C LYS A 216 2.21 -17.82 -18.10
N THR A 217 1.05 -18.02 -18.73
CA THR A 217 -0.14 -17.21 -18.40
C THR A 217 -0.72 -17.64 -17.05
N VAL A 218 -1.47 -16.75 -16.41
CA VAL A 218 -2.10 -17.06 -15.10
C VAL A 218 -3.00 -18.28 -15.23
N GLU A 219 -3.84 -18.33 -16.30
CA GLU A 219 -4.79 -19.42 -16.53
C GLU A 219 -4.09 -20.78 -16.62
N SER A 220 -2.93 -20.84 -17.27
CA SER A 220 -2.19 -22.09 -17.41
C SER A 220 -1.45 -22.50 -16.13
N ALA A 221 -1.17 -21.55 -15.24
CA ALA A 221 -0.50 -21.79 -13.97
C ALA A 221 -1.47 -22.17 -12.83
N LEU A 222 -2.76 -21.81 -12.93
CA LEU A 222 -3.77 -22.03 -11.88
C LEU A 222 -3.92 -23.49 -11.44
N ALA A 223 -3.76 -24.45 -12.33
CA ALA A 223 -3.91 -25.87 -11.99
C ALA A 223 -2.67 -26.45 -11.28
N GLU A 224 -1.53 -25.76 -11.30
CA GLU A 224 -0.25 -26.28 -10.79
C GLU A 224 0.14 -25.68 -9.44
N GLY A 225 -0.28 -24.41 -9.17
CA GLY A 225 0.18 -23.63 -8.03
C GLY A 225 -0.30 -24.16 -6.69
N ASN A 226 0.62 -24.25 -5.73
CA ASN A 226 0.30 -24.48 -4.33
C ASN A 226 0.27 -23.18 -3.51
N ILE A 227 1.07 -22.19 -3.94
CA ILE A 227 1.18 -20.88 -3.32
C ILE A 227 1.14 -19.85 -4.44
N TYR A 228 0.32 -18.81 -4.28
CA TYR A 228 0.23 -17.69 -5.21
C TYR A 228 0.71 -16.42 -4.54
N VAL A 229 1.62 -15.71 -5.20
CA VAL A 229 2.21 -14.45 -4.72
C VAL A 229 1.89 -13.36 -5.73
N THR A 230 1.05 -12.41 -5.34
CA THR A 230 0.68 -11.29 -6.21
C THR A 230 1.65 -10.13 -6.03
N CYS A 231 2.27 -9.70 -7.13
CA CYS A 231 3.27 -8.62 -7.18
C CYS A 231 2.90 -7.57 -8.24
N THR A 232 1.60 -7.42 -8.55
CA THR A 232 1.08 -6.57 -9.62
C THR A 232 0.55 -5.22 -9.13
N CYS A 233 0.88 -4.83 -7.90
CA CYS A 233 0.56 -3.55 -7.30
C CYS A 233 -0.87 -3.38 -6.75
N LEU A 234 -1.90 -3.94 -7.39
CA LEU A 234 -3.30 -3.77 -6.98
C LEU A 234 -4.00 -5.13 -6.84
N LEU A 235 -4.59 -5.38 -5.65
CA LEU A 235 -5.34 -6.62 -5.37
C LEU A 235 -6.51 -6.85 -6.34
N TYR A 236 -7.16 -5.79 -6.81
CA TYR A 236 -8.30 -5.89 -7.74
C TYR A 236 -7.89 -6.02 -9.21
N THR A 237 -6.61 -6.02 -9.54
CA THR A 237 -6.10 -6.38 -10.87
C THR A 237 -5.62 -7.82 -10.93
N SER A 238 -5.57 -8.51 -9.78
CA SER A 238 -5.32 -9.94 -9.74
C SER A 238 -6.61 -10.68 -10.03
N PRO A 239 -6.61 -11.70 -10.91
CA PRO A 239 -7.79 -12.52 -11.11
C PRO A 239 -8.16 -13.20 -9.78
N SER A 240 -9.39 -13.00 -9.37
CA SER A 240 -10.01 -13.63 -8.19
C SER A 240 -10.34 -15.09 -8.46
#